data_da5f6468cfe5ff87bc72aeb69f9dfac1
#
_entry.id   da5f6468cfe5ff87bc72aeb69f9dfac1
#
_cell.length_a   1.000
_cell.length_b   1.000
_cell.length_c   1.000
_cell.angle_alpha   90.00
_cell.angle_beta   90.00
_cell.angle_gamma   90.00
#
_symmetry.space_group_name_H-M   'P 1'
#
loop_
_entity.id
_entity.type
_entity.pdbx_description
1 polymer ?
#
loop_
_entity_poly.entity_id
_entity_poly.type
_entity_poly.pdbx_seq_one_letter_code
_entity_poly.pdbx_strand_id
1 'polypeptide(L)'
;MGKNKWNTFNGIKEKLGKKLARWKEKLLSKAGKEILIKTVAVAIPTYIMGCLKIPDSLCDDLTSMIRNFWWGQKSEEKKIPWVSWEKMCKPKAGGGLGFKNLKCFNLALLAKQVWRLQLANDSLAFRVLKAKYFPRCDFV
;
A
#
# COMPACT_ATOMS: atom_id res chain seq x y z
N MET A 1 -17.37 4.83 -15.14
CA MET A 1 -16.22 4.17 -14.51
C MET A 1 -15.65 4.90 -13.27
N GLY A 2 -15.87 6.19 -13.07
CA GLY A 2 -15.30 6.95 -11.93
C GLY A 2 -15.85 6.61 -10.54
N LYS A 3 -17.15 6.48 -10.40
CA LYS A 3 -17.83 6.27 -9.09
C LYS A 3 -17.42 4.95 -8.39
N ASN A 4 -17.21 3.88 -9.14
CA ASN A 4 -16.86 2.58 -8.56
C ASN A 4 -15.40 2.55 -8.01
N LYS A 5 -14.46 3.19 -8.69
CA LYS A 5 -13.07 3.31 -8.22
C LYS A 5 -12.99 4.16 -6.95
N TRP A 6 -13.72 5.26 -6.89
CA TRP A 6 -13.77 6.14 -5.74
C TRP A 6 -14.32 5.43 -4.49
N ASN A 7 -15.40 4.67 -4.65
CA ASN A 7 -15.96 3.88 -3.55
C ASN A 7 -14.99 2.79 -3.06
N THR A 8 -14.25 2.17 -3.97
CA THR A 8 -13.24 1.17 -3.62
C THR A 8 -12.09 1.80 -2.82
N PHE A 9 -11.62 2.98 -3.23
CA PHE A 9 -10.53 3.69 -2.56
C PHE A 9 -10.94 4.19 -1.17
N ASN A 10 -12.14 4.73 -1.03
CA ASN A 10 -12.69 5.11 0.27
C ASN A 10 -12.88 3.90 1.19
N GLY A 11 -13.30 2.76 0.65
CA GLY A 11 -13.40 1.51 1.40
C GLY A 11 -12.08 1.02 1.96
N ILE A 12 -10.97 1.22 1.24
CA ILE A 12 -9.62 0.87 1.75
C ILE A 12 -9.25 1.77 2.93
N LYS A 13 -9.43 3.09 2.77
CA LYS A 13 -9.12 4.08 3.81
C LYS A 13 -9.92 3.79 5.08
N GLU A 14 -11.21 3.50 4.92
CA GLU A 14 -12.09 3.16 6.03
C GLU A 14 -11.69 1.86 6.74
N LYS A 15 -11.40 0.80 5.98
CA LYS A 15 -10.92 -0.49 6.54
C LYS A 15 -9.64 -0.33 7.32
N LEU A 16 -8.67 0.42 6.78
CA LEU A 16 -7.42 0.71 7.46
C LEU A 16 -7.68 1.53 8.73
N GLY A 17 -8.49 2.57 8.66
CA GLY A 17 -8.84 3.41 9.80
C GLY A 17 -9.47 2.63 10.95
N LYS A 18 -10.45 1.77 10.66
CA LYS A 18 -11.09 0.88 11.66
C LYS A 18 -10.08 -0.06 12.32
N LYS A 19 -9.15 -0.63 11.55
CA LYS A 19 -8.09 -1.51 12.09
C LYS A 19 -7.14 -0.74 13.00
N LEU A 20 -6.65 0.41 12.54
CA LEU A 20 -5.73 1.25 13.31
C LEU A 20 -6.37 1.76 14.60
N ALA A 21 -7.64 2.17 14.57
CA ALA A 21 -8.39 2.59 15.76
C ALA A 21 -8.46 1.48 16.80
N ARG A 22 -8.86 0.28 16.38
CA ARG A 22 -8.92 -0.90 17.28
C ARG A 22 -7.57 -1.25 17.89
N TRP A 23 -6.46 -1.06 17.15
CA TRP A 23 -5.13 -1.33 17.67
C TRP A 23 -4.61 -0.23 18.59
N LYS A 24 -5.08 1.01 18.44
CA LYS A 24 -4.74 2.11 19.36
C LYS A 24 -5.27 1.85 20.78
N GLU A 25 -6.42 1.19 20.92
CA GLU A 25 -6.98 0.81 22.21
C GLU A 25 -6.14 -0.25 22.93
N LYS A 26 -5.38 -1.04 22.18
CA LYS A 26 -4.43 -2.00 22.74
C LYS A 26 -3.10 -1.30 22.99
N LEU A 27 -2.63 -1.32 24.23
CA LEU A 27 -1.34 -0.75 24.63
C LEU A 27 -0.18 -1.54 24.03
N LEU A 28 0.03 -1.38 22.73
CA LEU A 28 1.03 -2.11 21.97
C LEU A 28 2.43 -1.50 22.14
N SER A 29 3.43 -2.36 22.31
CA SER A 29 4.84 -1.99 22.24
C SER A 29 5.23 -1.51 20.83
N LYS A 30 6.36 -0.84 20.71
CA LYS A 30 6.89 -0.43 19.39
C LYS A 30 7.10 -1.62 18.47
N ALA A 31 7.60 -2.74 18.96
CA ALA A 31 7.75 -3.97 18.20
C ALA A 31 6.40 -4.52 17.71
N GLY A 32 5.38 -4.53 18.56
CA GLY A 32 4.02 -4.93 18.17
C GLY A 32 3.43 -4.04 17.09
N LYS A 33 3.62 -2.72 17.18
CA LYS A 33 3.20 -1.78 16.13
C LYS A 33 3.94 -2.01 14.81
N GLU A 34 5.24 -2.26 14.84
CA GLU A 34 6.04 -2.57 13.65
C GLU A 34 5.49 -3.79 12.91
N ILE A 35 5.23 -4.88 13.65
CA ILE A 35 4.69 -6.11 13.08
C ILE A 35 3.32 -5.84 12.45
N LEU A 36 2.39 -5.19 13.15
CA LEU A 36 1.05 -4.91 12.63
C LEU A 36 1.07 -4.02 11.40
N ILE A 37 1.93 -3.02 11.34
CA ILE A 37 2.10 -2.17 10.15
C ILE A 37 2.58 -3.01 8.97
N LYS A 38 3.62 -3.81 9.15
CA LYS A 38 4.23 -4.60 8.07
C LYS A 38 3.32 -5.72 7.56
N THR A 39 2.60 -6.39 8.45
CA THR A 39 1.82 -7.58 8.09
C THR A 39 0.38 -7.25 7.69
N VAL A 40 -0.27 -6.32 8.36
CA VAL A 40 -1.70 -6.07 8.16
C VAL A 40 -1.98 -4.73 7.50
N ALA A 41 -1.38 -3.64 7.98
CA ALA A 41 -1.71 -2.32 7.45
C ALA A 41 -1.31 -2.20 5.97
N VAL A 42 -0.17 -2.75 5.59
CA VAL A 42 0.31 -2.79 4.19
C VAL A 42 -0.46 -3.81 3.35
N ALA A 43 -0.94 -4.91 3.95
CA ALA A 43 -1.68 -5.94 3.23
C ALA A 43 -3.06 -5.46 2.75
N ILE A 44 -3.72 -4.56 3.49
CA ILE A 44 -5.06 -4.06 3.14
C ILE A 44 -5.11 -3.45 1.72
N PRO A 45 -4.24 -2.51 1.33
CA PRO A 45 -4.22 -1.96 -0.01
C PRO A 45 -3.55 -2.85 -1.06
N THR A 46 -2.75 -3.85 -0.66
CA THR A 46 -1.87 -4.63 -1.56
C THR A 46 -2.63 -5.30 -2.70
N TYR A 47 -3.82 -5.87 -2.42
CA TYR A 47 -4.63 -6.52 -3.46
C TYR A 47 -4.99 -5.55 -4.60
N ILE A 48 -5.46 -4.38 -4.24
CA ILE A 48 -5.86 -3.35 -5.23
C ILE A 48 -4.64 -2.72 -5.89
N MET A 49 -3.55 -2.53 -5.14
CA MET A 49 -2.26 -2.08 -5.66
C MET A 49 -1.67 -3.01 -6.72
N GLY A 50 -1.93 -4.30 -6.64
CA GLY A 50 -1.50 -5.27 -7.66
C GLY A 50 -2.30 -5.20 -8.96
N CYS A 51 -3.47 -4.57 -8.95
CA CYS A 51 -4.36 -4.50 -10.11
C CYS A 51 -4.50 -3.09 -10.69
N LEU A 52 -4.38 -2.05 -9.84
CA LEU A 52 -4.64 -0.67 -10.21
C LEU A 52 -3.54 0.26 -9.67
N LYS A 53 -3.23 1.29 -10.46
CA LYS A 53 -2.45 2.42 -9.94
C LYS A 53 -3.33 3.23 -9.00
N ILE A 54 -2.91 3.32 -7.75
CA ILE A 54 -3.58 4.12 -6.72
C ILE A 54 -3.15 5.58 -6.87
N PRO A 55 -4.07 6.55 -6.73
CA PRO A 55 -3.71 7.97 -6.72
C PRO A 55 -2.69 8.29 -5.61
N ASP A 56 -1.74 9.16 -5.91
CA ASP A 56 -0.69 9.54 -4.96
C ASP A 56 -1.26 10.17 -3.69
N SER A 57 -2.34 10.95 -3.81
CA SER A 57 -3.06 11.51 -2.67
C SER A 57 -3.58 10.44 -1.69
N LEU A 58 -4.10 9.33 -2.21
CA LEU A 58 -4.55 8.23 -1.36
C LEU A 58 -3.36 7.51 -0.70
N CYS A 59 -2.26 7.33 -1.42
CA CYS A 59 -1.03 6.79 -0.83
C CYS A 59 -0.52 7.67 0.31
N ASP A 60 -0.58 8.99 0.15
CA ASP A 60 -0.18 9.95 1.19
C ASP A 60 -1.12 9.91 2.41
N ASP A 61 -2.42 9.79 2.17
CA ASP A 61 -3.42 9.61 3.24
C ASP A 61 -3.17 8.34 4.04
N LEU A 62 -3.00 7.20 3.36
CA LEU A 62 -2.73 5.91 4.01
C LEU A 62 -1.41 5.95 4.79
N THR A 63 -0.37 6.55 4.20
CA THR A 63 0.93 6.73 4.86
C THR A 63 0.81 7.59 6.10
N SER A 64 0.05 8.69 6.03
CA SER A 64 -0.22 9.57 7.17
C SER A 64 -0.93 8.84 8.30
N MET A 65 -1.94 8.02 7.98
CA MET A 65 -2.66 7.22 8.97
C MET A 65 -1.73 6.21 9.69
N ILE A 66 -0.87 5.52 8.92
CA ILE A 66 0.10 4.56 9.47
C ILE A 66 1.14 5.28 10.33
N ARG A 67 1.65 6.41 9.88
CA ARG A 67 2.61 7.24 10.63
C ARG A 67 2.03 7.73 11.95
N ASN A 68 0.79 8.21 11.94
CA ASN A 68 0.09 8.66 13.14
C ASN A 68 -0.12 7.51 14.14
N PHE A 69 -0.42 6.31 13.66
CA PHE A 69 -0.49 5.12 14.49
C PHE A 69 0.87 4.74 15.10
N TRP A 70 1.95 4.80 14.31
CA TRP A 70 3.30 4.51 14.79
C TRP A 70 3.72 5.43 15.94
N TRP A 71 3.51 6.73 15.76
CA TRP A 71 3.87 7.73 16.77
C TRP A 71 2.89 7.80 17.94
N GLY A 72 1.77 7.09 17.88
CA GLY A 72 0.76 7.05 18.94
C GLY A 72 0.03 8.38 19.13
N GLN A 73 -0.18 9.11 18.02
CA GLN A 73 -0.94 10.36 18.05
C GLN A 73 -2.38 10.07 18.47
N LYS A 74 -2.83 10.68 19.55
CA LYS A 74 -4.22 10.86 19.89
C LYS A 74 -4.74 12.11 19.18
N SER A 75 -6.06 12.20 18.93
CA SER A 75 -6.67 13.30 18.19
C SER A 75 -6.36 14.70 18.76
N GLU A 76 -6.03 14.79 20.04
CA GLU A 76 -5.75 16.06 20.75
C GLU A 76 -4.27 16.34 21.01
N GLU A 77 -3.40 15.33 20.93
CA GLU A 77 -1.95 15.48 21.16
C GLU A 77 -1.16 15.15 19.90
N LYS A 78 -0.67 16.19 19.22
CA LYS A 78 0.28 16.04 18.12
C LYS A 78 1.65 15.71 18.67
N LYS A 79 2.03 14.44 18.70
CA LYS A 79 3.41 14.04 19.02
C LYS A 79 4.31 14.35 17.84
N ILE A 80 5.47 14.95 18.14
CA ILE A 80 6.47 15.32 17.15
C ILE A 80 7.09 14.02 16.58
N PRO A 81 7.07 13.81 15.25
CA PRO A 81 7.74 12.69 14.62
C PRO A 81 9.25 12.94 14.63
N TRP A 82 9.99 12.20 15.45
CA TRP A 82 11.45 12.34 15.59
C TRP A 82 12.24 11.90 14.36
N VAL A 83 11.62 11.07 13.49
CA VAL A 83 12.27 10.51 12.30
C VAL A 83 11.34 10.65 11.12
N SER A 84 11.86 11.08 9.98
CA SER A 84 11.09 11.19 8.75
C SER A 84 10.62 9.81 8.28
N TRP A 85 9.45 9.77 7.62
CA TRP A 85 8.91 8.53 7.09
C TRP A 85 9.84 7.87 6.07
N GLU A 86 10.49 8.67 5.24
CA GLU A 86 11.47 8.19 4.25
C GLU A 86 12.64 7.45 4.89
N LYS A 87 13.15 7.97 6.02
CA LYS A 87 14.20 7.30 6.77
C LYS A 87 13.72 5.99 7.39
N MET A 88 12.47 5.95 7.87
CA MET A 88 11.86 4.72 8.39
C MET A 88 11.62 3.66 7.30
N CYS A 89 11.44 4.07 6.05
CA CYS A 89 11.30 3.17 4.91
C CYS A 89 12.63 2.52 4.49
N LYS A 90 13.78 3.04 4.89
CA LYS A 90 15.07 2.42 4.62
C LYS A 90 15.16 1.04 5.27
N PRO A 91 15.95 0.11 4.70
CA PRO A 91 16.17 -1.20 5.29
C PRO A 91 16.86 -1.09 6.66
N LYS A 92 16.69 -2.11 7.50
CA LYS A 92 17.28 -2.14 8.85
C LYS A 92 18.80 -1.97 8.83
N ALA A 93 19.49 -2.54 7.86
CA ALA A 93 20.92 -2.36 7.65
C ALA A 93 21.32 -0.90 7.39
N GLY A 94 20.41 -0.09 6.83
CA GLY A 94 20.61 1.36 6.60
C GLY A 94 20.05 2.25 7.71
N GLY A 95 19.77 1.71 8.89
CA GLY A 95 19.22 2.45 10.04
C GLY A 95 17.73 2.78 9.95
N GLY A 96 17.01 2.18 9.03
CA GLY A 96 15.55 2.29 8.92
C GLY A 96 14.80 1.16 9.61
N LEU A 97 13.48 1.17 9.49
CA LEU A 97 12.59 0.11 10.01
C LEU A 97 12.13 -0.85 8.89
N GLY A 98 12.42 -0.54 7.63
CA GLY A 98 11.98 -1.31 6.50
C GLY A 98 10.46 -1.20 6.24
N PHE A 99 9.86 -0.05 6.55
CA PHE A 99 8.48 0.23 6.14
C PHE A 99 8.41 0.44 4.63
N LYS A 100 7.26 0.17 4.04
CA LYS A 100 7.08 0.30 2.59
C LYS A 100 6.63 1.70 2.22
N ASN A 101 7.31 2.30 1.25
CA ASN A 101 6.79 3.46 0.55
C ASN A 101 5.66 2.98 -0.39
N LEU A 102 4.43 3.35 -0.09
CA LEU A 102 3.25 2.84 -0.80
C LEU A 102 3.24 3.21 -2.27
N LYS A 103 3.74 4.38 -2.66
CA LYS A 103 3.82 4.81 -4.07
C LYS A 103 4.76 3.90 -4.86
N CYS A 104 5.99 3.72 -4.37
CA CYS A 104 6.97 2.83 -4.99
C CYS A 104 6.51 1.38 -4.98
N PHE A 105 5.86 0.95 -3.90
CA PHE A 105 5.36 -0.41 -3.76
C PHE A 105 4.23 -0.71 -4.75
N ASN A 106 3.31 0.23 -4.98
CA ASN A 106 2.27 0.09 -6.00
C ASN A 106 2.87 -0.05 -7.41
N LEU A 107 3.85 0.79 -7.76
CA LEU A 107 4.53 0.68 -9.06
C LEU A 107 5.25 -0.66 -9.21
N ALA A 108 5.94 -1.13 -8.18
CA ALA A 108 6.62 -2.42 -8.20
C ALA A 108 5.66 -3.61 -8.38
N LEU A 109 4.48 -3.55 -7.73
CA LEU A 109 3.45 -4.59 -7.91
C LEU A 109 2.88 -4.60 -9.33
N LEU A 110 2.63 -3.43 -9.91
CA LEU A 110 2.16 -3.31 -11.30
C LEU A 110 3.23 -3.79 -12.28
N ALA A 111 4.49 -3.39 -12.08
CA ALA A 111 5.61 -3.85 -12.90
C ALA A 111 5.77 -5.39 -12.83
N LYS A 112 5.59 -5.98 -11.64
CA LYS A 112 5.58 -7.44 -11.48
C LYS A 112 4.47 -8.12 -12.29
N GLN A 113 3.29 -7.51 -12.39
CA GLN A 113 2.21 -8.06 -13.22
C GLN A 113 2.57 -8.02 -14.71
N VAL A 114 3.12 -6.89 -15.18
CA VAL A 114 3.59 -6.77 -16.57
C VAL A 114 4.65 -7.83 -16.87
N TRP A 115 5.63 -8.00 -15.98
CA TRP A 115 6.66 -9.02 -16.11
C TRP A 115 6.07 -10.45 -16.19
N ARG A 116 5.09 -10.75 -15.34
CA ARG A 116 4.38 -12.05 -15.38
C ARG A 116 3.64 -12.26 -16.68
N LEU A 117 3.04 -11.21 -17.26
CA LEU A 117 2.36 -11.29 -18.54
C LEU A 117 3.33 -11.59 -19.69
N GLN A 118 4.55 -11.05 -19.65
CA GLN A 118 5.57 -11.35 -20.66
C GLN A 118 6.08 -12.79 -20.58
N LEU A 119 6.21 -13.36 -19.36
CA LEU A 119 6.71 -14.72 -19.16
C LEU A 119 5.65 -15.81 -19.38
N ALA A 120 4.39 -15.51 -19.08
CA ALA A 120 3.28 -16.47 -19.07
C ALA A 120 2.29 -16.20 -20.20
N ASN A 121 2.69 -16.42 -21.44
CA ASN A 121 1.90 -16.17 -22.65
C ASN A 121 0.58 -16.99 -22.72
N ASP A 122 0.46 -18.08 -21.96
CA ASP A 122 -0.72 -18.95 -21.93
C ASP A 122 -1.71 -18.63 -20.81
N SER A 123 -1.40 -17.64 -19.95
CA SER A 123 -2.27 -17.30 -18.83
C SER A 123 -3.58 -16.67 -19.31
N LEU A 124 -4.68 -16.95 -18.61
CA LEU A 124 -5.99 -16.34 -18.91
C LEU A 124 -5.92 -14.82 -18.87
N ALA A 125 -5.17 -14.25 -17.90
CA ALA A 125 -4.96 -12.83 -17.80
C ALA A 125 -4.25 -12.24 -19.04
N PHE A 126 -3.22 -12.91 -19.56
CA PHE A 126 -2.55 -12.54 -20.79
C PHE A 126 -3.53 -12.52 -21.97
N ARG A 127 -4.31 -13.61 -22.14
CA ARG A 127 -5.26 -13.72 -23.25
C ARG A 127 -6.31 -12.61 -23.23
N VAL A 128 -6.87 -12.31 -22.05
CA VAL A 128 -7.87 -11.24 -21.88
C VAL A 128 -7.27 -9.86 -22.15
N LEU A 129 -6.10 -9.57 -21.61
CA LEU A 129 -5.44 -8.27 -21.80
C LEU A 129 -4.94 -8.08 -23.22
N LYS A 130 -4.39 -9.13 -23.86
CA LYS A 130 -4.01 -9.12 -25.27
C LYS A 130 -5.21 -8.83 -26.16
N ALA A 131 -6.31 -9.52 -25.97
CA ALA A 131 -7.53 -9.33 -26.74
C ALA A 131 -8.12 -7.91 -26.61
N LYS A 132 -8.03 -7.33 -25.40
CA LYS A 132 -8.61 -6.00 -25.13
C LYS A 132 -7.74 -4.83 -25.56
N TYR A 133 -6.41 -4.90 -25.33
CA TYR A 133 -5.53 -3.77 -25.47
C TYR A 133 -4.53 -3.90 -26.63
N PHE A 134 -4.23 -5.11 -27.06
CA PHE A 134 -3.21 -5.40 -28.07
C PHE A 134 -3.70 -6.44 -29.10
N PRO A 135 -4.87 -6.25 -29.75
CA PRO A 135 -5.44 -7.26 -30.63
C PRO A 135 -4.60 -7.50 -31.89
N ARG A 136 -3.75 -6.56 -32.30
CA ARG A 136 -2.97 -6.60 -33.53
C ARG A 136 -1.45 -6.56 -33.34
N CYS A 137 -0.96 -6.45 -32.13
CA CYS A 137 0.47 -6.36 -31.82
C CYS A 137 0.87 -7.42 -30.81
N ASP A 138 2.09 -7.92 -30.90
CA ASP A 138 2.70 -8.68 -29.81
C ASP A 138 3.16 -7.76 -28.68
N PHE A 139 3.26 -8.28 -27.48
CA PHE A 139 3.51 -7.51 -26.25
C PHE A 139 4.97 -7.01 -26.14
N VAL A 140 5.77 -7.14 -27.17
CA VAL A 140 7.08 -6.55 -27.49
C VAL A 140 7.52 -7.08 -28.84
#